data_65009520c6ab8e40d18219d17dba7179
#
_entry.id   65009520c6ab8e40d18219d17dba7179
#
_cell.length_a   1.000
_cell.length_b   1.000
_cell.length_c   1.000
_cell.angle_alpha   90.00
_cell.angle_beta   90.00
_cell.angle_gamma   90.00
#
_symmetry.space_group_name_H-M   'P 1'
#
loop_
_entity.id
_entity.type
_entity.pdbx_description
1 polymer ?
#
loop_
_entity_poly.entity_id
_entity_poly.type
_entity_poly.pdbx_seq_one_letter_code
_entity_poly.pdbx_strand_id
1 'polypeptide(L)'
;MEPLLTRDDFREAVFARDGHKCVFCGAPAVDAHHIVERRLFPCHGYHVSNGASVCDVHHIQCEQTVIGVDDVRLAAGILKPIIPPHLYDDQPYDKWGNPILPNGMRARGELFFDESVQKILREGGMLDMFSEYVKYPRTHHLPWSGNINSDDRIIDTLKHMEGRRVVVTRKMDGESTTMYRNYIHARSIDGRSHPSRDWVKQFRGTFGHDIPEGWRVCGENMYAQHSIVYDDLDRKSTR
;
A
#
# COMPACT_ATOMS: atom_id res chain seq x y z
N MET A 1 22.29 5.47 -1.36
CA MET A 1 21.04 5.67 -0.58
C MET A 1 20.99 7.13 -0.19
N GLU A 2 19.86 7.81 -0.38
CA GLU A 2 19.70 9.22 -0.01
C GLU A 2 19.77 9.38 1.53
N PRO A 3 20.47 10.40 2.06
CA PRO A 3 20.59 10.58 3.49
C PRO A 3 19.24 10.92 4.14
N LEU A 4 19.05 10.43 5.35
CA LEU A 4 17.95 10.83 6.22
C LEU A 4 18.36 12.13 6.93
N LEU A 5 17.50 13.13 6.85
CA LEU A 5 17.74 14.46 7.44
C LEU A 5 17.00 14.65 8.76
N THR A 6 17.34 15.71 9.48
CA THR A 6 16.48 16.24 10.53
C THR A 6 15.28 16.96 9.91
N ARG A 7 14.25 17.28 10.71
CA ARG A 7 13.08 18.02 10.24
C ARG A 7 13.46 19.39 9.65
N ASP A 8 14.36 20.10 10.32
CA ASP A 8 14.75 21.46 9.92
C ASP A 8 15.65 21.42 8.67
N ASP A 9 16.62 20.51 8.64
CA ASP A 9 17.47 20.30 7.44
C ASP A 9 16.65 19.84 6.24
N PHE A 10 15.63 19.00 6.43
CA PHE A 10 14.70 18.57 5.38
C PHE A 10 13.97 19.78 4.80
N ARG A 11 13.40 20.65 5.64
CA ARG A 11 12.68 21.85 5.19
C ARG A 11 13.61 22.76 4.39
N GLU A 12 14.79 23.05 4.91
CA GLU A 12 15.78 23.89 4.23
C GLU A 12 16.24 23.31 2.91
N ALA A 13 16.55 22.02 2.86
CA ALA A 13 17.01 21.34 1.65
C ALA A 13 15.93 21.30 0.57
N VAL A 14 14.66 21.04 0.93
CA VAL A 14 13.52 21.05 0.01
C VAL A 14 13.30 22.47 -0.53
N PHE A 15 13.31 23.49 0.31
CA PHE A 15 13.16 24.88 -0.11
C PHE A 15 14.31 25.35 -1.01
N ALA A 16 15.54 24.99 -0.67
CA ALA A 16 16.71 25.33 -1.49
C ALA A 16 16.64 24.69 -2.88
N ARG A 17 16.26 23.41 -2.96
CA ARG A 17 16.07 22.71 -4.24
C ARG A 17 15.01 23.39 -5.10
N ASP A 18 13.89 23.80 -4.53
CA ASP A 18 12.75 24.34 -5.26
C ASP A 18 12.79 25.89 -5.37
N GLY A 19 13.92 26.52 -4.98
CA GLY A 19 14.12 27.97 -5.06
C GLY A 19 13.17 28.77 -4.18
N HIS A 20 12.73 28.22 -3.04
CA HIS A 20 11.77 28.84 -2.09
C HIS A 20 10.40 29.19 -2.71
N LYS A 21 10.02 28.48 -3.76
CA LYS A 21 8.78 28.69 -4.50
C LYS A 21 7.94 27.43 -4.53
N CYS A 22 6.63 27.62 -4.57
CA CYS A 22 5.69 26.53 -4.81
C CYS A 22 5.97 25.90 -6.17
N VAL A 23 6.17 24.57 -6.19
CA VAL A 23 6.48 23.80 -7.41
C VAL A 23 5.37 23.84 -8.45
N PHE A 24 4.14 24.20 -8.07
CA PHE A 24 2.99 24.28 -8.98
C PHE A 24 2.75 25.67 -9.57
N CYS A 25 2.83 26.72 -8.76
CA CYS A 25 2.41 28.06 -9.18
C CYS A 25 3.51 29.14 -9.07
N GLY A 26 4.69 28.79 -8.52
CA GLY A 26 5.78 29.74 -8.36
C GLY A 26 5.58 30.81 -7.27
N ALA A 27 4.46 30.81 -6.53
CA ALA A 27 4.26 31.66 -5.37
C ALA A 27 5.27 31.32 -4.26
N PRO A 28 5.51 32.23 -3.29
CA PRO A 28 6.37 31.90 -2.14
C PRO A 28 5.93 30.59 -1.46
N ALA A 29 6.88 29.73 -1.18
CA ALA A 29 6.62 28.49 -0.47
C ALA A 29 6.37 28.74 1.01
N VAL A 30 5.41 28.04 1.59
CA VAL A 30 5.10 28.12 3.03
C VAL A 30 5.43 26.83 3.76
N ASP A 31 5.41 25.68 3.05
CA ASP A 31 5.71 24.41 3.65
C ASP A 31 6.54 23.51 2.73
N ALA A 32 7.35 22.65 3.35
CA ALA A 32 8.02 21.51 2.75
C ALA A 32 7.12 20.28 2.94
N HIS A 33 6.18 20.12 2.02
CA HIS A 33 5.17 19.07 2.04
C HIS A 33 5.79 17.69 1.88
N HIS A 34 5.42 16.73 2.73
CA HIS A 34 5.77 15.33 2.53
C HIS A 34 4.91 14.72 1.43
N ILE A 35 5.54 14.27 0.35
CA ILE A 35 4.87 13.67 -0.81
C ILE A 35 4.15 12.39 -0.41
N VAL A 36 4.83 11.52 0.33
CA VAL A 36 4.25 10.36 1.01
C VAL A 36 4.33 10.62 2.51
N GLU A 37 3.25 10.33 3.21
CA GLU A 37 3.12 10.62 4.64
C GLU A 37 4.25 10.00 5.47
N ARG A 38 4.90 10.82 6.28
CA ARG A 38 6.05 10.44 7.10
C ARG A 38 5.77 9.29 8.09
N ARG A 39 4.54 9.13 8.57
CA ARG A 39 4.12 8.05 9.47
C ARG A 39 4.22 6.66 8.85
N LEU A 40 4.24 6.58 7.52
CA LEU A 40 4.44 5.34 6.77
C LEU A 40 5.91 4.89 6.74
N PHE A 41 6.85 5.77 7.11
CA PHE A 41 8.27 5.45 7.13
C PHE A 41 8.73 5.13 8.56
N PRO A 42 9.46 4.02 8.79
CA PRO A 42 10.05 3.72 10.10
C PRO A 42 11.00 4.81 10.61
N CYS A 43 11.61 5.56 9.67
CA CYS A 43 12.56 6.65 9.90
C CYS A 43 11.95 8.05 9.76
N HIS A 44 10.63 8.18 9.76
CA HIS A 44 9.89 9.43 9.55
C HIS A 44 10.04 10.11 8.18
N GLY A 45 10.70 9.48 7.20
CA GLY A 45 10.68 9.87 5.79
C GLY A 45 11.24 11.26 5.45
N TYR A 46 12.16 11.80 6.26
CA TYR A 46 12.82 13.08 6.01
C TYR A 46 13.94 12.95 4.96
N HIS A 47 13.54 12.53 3.76
CA HIS A 47 14.39 12.47 2.58
C HIS A 47 14.00 13.60 1.63
N VAL A 48 14.95 14.31 1.02
CA VAL A 48 14.65 15.45 0.12
C VAL A 48 13.75 15.01 -1.03
N SER A 49 13.93 13.78 -1.54
CA SER A 49 13.08 13.19 -2.59
C SER A 49 11.67 12.81 -2.11
N ASN A 50 11.37 12.91 -0.80
CA ASN A 50 10.02 12.81 -0.26
C ASN A 50 9.41 14.18 0.08
N GLY A 51 10.00 15.28 -0.36
CA GLY A 51 9.52 16.62 -0.08
C GLY A 51 9.27 17.45 -1.32
N ALA A 52 8.33 18.40 -1.24
CA ALA A 52 8.09 19.41 -2.26
C ALA A 52 7.70 20.75 -1.61
N SER A 53 8.24 21.86 -2.12
CA SER A 53 7.88 23.21 -1.67
C SER A 53 6.52 23.60 -2.19
N VAL A 54 5.58 23.96 -1.32
CA VAL A 54 4.21 24.32 -1.69
C VAL A 54 3.73 25.59 -0.98
N CYS A 55 2.81 26.32 -1.62
CA CYS A 55 2.04 27.38 -0.97
C CYS A 55 0.85 26.80 -0.21
N ASP A 56 0.17 27.60 0.61
CA ASP A 56 -0.98 27.15 1.43
C ASP A 56 -2.05 26.43 0.61
N VAL A 57 -2.42 26.98 -0.55
CA VAL A 57 -3.48 26.39 -1.39
C VAL A 57 -3.08 25.00 -1.88
N HIS A 58 -1.87 24.87 -2.46
CA HIS A 58 -1.41 23.59 -2.99
C HIS A 58 -1.07 22.60 -1.88
N HIS A 59 -0.64 23.10 -0.69
CA HIS A 59 -0.46 22.22 0.47
C HIS A 59 -1.77 21.52 0.84
N ILE A 60 -2.87 22.27 0.97
CA ILE A 60 -4.19 21.71 1.27
C ILE A 60 -4.62 20.71 0.21
N GLN A 61 -4.47 21.02 -1.08
CA GLN A 61 -4.84 20.12 -2.17
C GLN A 61 -4.02 18.83 -2.18
N CYS A 62 -2.73 18.91 -1.84
CA CYS A 62 -1.87 17.73 -1.69
C CYS A 62 -2.26 16.89 -0.47
N GLU A 63 -2.56 17.53 0.68
CA GLU A 63 -3.05 16.84 1.88
C GLU A 63 -4.37 16.11 1.61
N GLN A 64 -5.29 16.76 0.92
CA GLN A 64 -6.57 16.21 0.51
C GLN A 64 -6.46 15.16 -0.60
N THR A 65 -5.27 14.97 -1.15
CA THR A 65 -4.99 14.08 -2.30
C THR A 65 -5.77 14.42 -3.58
N VAL A 66 -6.21 15.65 -3.70
CA VAL A 66 -6.76 16.23 -4.94
C VAL A 66 -5.65 16.36 -5.98
N ILE A 67 -4.44 16.74 -5.51
CA ILE A 67 -3.20 16.64 -6.29
C ILE A 67 -2.53 15.31 -5.90
N GLY A 68 -2.26 14.47 -6.90
CA GLY A 68 -1.69 13.15 -6.71
C GLY A 68 -0.19 13.18 -6.39
N VAL A 69 0.29 12.11 -5.79
CA VAL A 69 1.72 11.92 -5.45
C VAL A 69 2.62 12.07 -6.68
N ASP A 70 2.20 11.51 -7.81
CA ASP A 70 3.00 11.56 -9.05
C ASP A 70 3.00 12.97 -9.66
N ASP A 71 1.91 13.72 -9.53
CA ASP A 71 1.87 15.12 -9.96
C ASP A 71 2.84 15.98 -9.14
N VAL A 72 2.89 15.76 -7.82
CA VAL A 72 3.83 16.45 -6.93
C VAL A 72 5.27 16.10 -7.30
N ARG A 73 5.57 14.83 -7.53
CA ARG A 73 6.90 14.36 -7.94
C ARG A 73 7.35 14.98 -9.26
N LEU A 74 6.45 14.99 -10.23
CA LEU A 74 6.71 15.59 -11.55
C LEU A 74 6.99 17.08 -11.43
N ALA A 75 6.16 17.82 -10.70
CA ALA A 75 6.33 19.25 -10.48
C ALA A 75 7.64 19.60 -9.74
N ALA A 76 8.07 18.76 -8.81
CA ALA A 76 9.32 18.90 -8.06
C ALA A 76 10.56 18.32 -8.78
N GLY A 77 10.42 17.76 -9.99
CA GLY A 77 11.51 17.16 -10.76
C GLY A 77 12.12 15.90 -10.12
N ILE A 78 11.35 15.14 -9.34
CA ILE A 78 11.82 13.96 -8.60
C ILE A 78 11.73 12.72 -9.51
N LEU A 79 12.86 12.25 -10.01
CA LEU A 79 12.95 11.10 -10.91
C LEU A 79 13.02 9.75 -10.16
N LYS A 80 13.56 9.75 -8.95
CA LYS A 80 13.71 8.54 -8.12
C LYS A 80 13.02 8.75 -6.78
N PRO A 81 11.73 8.41 -6.70
CA PRO A 81 10.99 8.56 -5.47
C PRO A 81 11.47 7.56 -4.40
N ILE A 82 11.45 7.99 -3.15
CA ILE A 82 11.53 7.09 -2.00
C ILE A 82 10.11 6.70 -1.60
N ILE A 83 9.91 5.42 -1.37
CA ILE A 83 8.65 4.87 -0.88
C ILE A 83 8.87 4.13 0.43
N PRO A 84 7.86 4.06 1.30
CA PRO A 84 7.93 3.27 2.52
C PRO A 84 8.29 1.80 2.26
N PRO A 85 9.15 1.17 3.08
CA PRO A 85 9.69 -0.18 2.82
C PRO A 85 8.63 -1.28 2.68
N HIS A 86 7.46 -1.10 3.27
CA HIS A 86 6.37 -2.08 3.26
C HIS A 86 5.39 -1.89 2.08
N LEU A 87 5.54 -0.83 1.29
CA LEU A 87 4.76 -0.60 0.09
C LEU A 87 5.42 -1.23 -1.15
N TYR A 88 4.63 -1.53 -2.17
CA TYR A 88 5.11 -2.12 -3.42
C TYR A 88 5.59 -1.04 -4.38
N ASP A 89 6.72 -1.28 -5.06
CA ASP A 89 7.32 -0.32 -5.99
C ASP A 89 6.52 -0.18 -7.30
N ASP A 90 5.78 -1.22 -7.66
CA ASP A 90 4.98 -1.34 -8.89
C ASP A 90 3.53 -0.88 -8.71
N GLN A 91 3.19 -0.33 -7.53
CA GLN A 91 1.84 0.10 -7.18
C GLN A 91 1.82 1.61 -6.94
N PRO A 92 0.97 2.40 -7.62
CA PRO A 92 0.75 3.79 -7.26
C PRO A 92 -0.02 3.93 -5.94
N TYR A 93 0.30 4.97 -5.18
CA TYR A 93 -0.33 5.27 -3.90
C TYR A 93 -0.69 6.75 -3.82
N ASP A 94 -1.72 7.06 -3.05
CA ASP A 94 -1.91 8.43 -2.60
C ASP A 94 -0.95 8.78 -1.44
N LYS A 95 -0.94 10.05 -1.03
CA LYS A 95 -0.11 10.54 0.08
C LYS A 95 -0.20 9.69 1.35
N TRP A 96 -1.38 9.16 1.65
CA TRP A 96 -1.67 8.43 2.89
C TRP A 96 -1.38 6.92 2.78
N GLY A 97 -0.76 6.49 1.68
CA GLY A 97 -0.43 5.08 1.44
C GLY A 97 -1.61 4.24 1.01
N ASN A 98 -2.69 4.85 0.55
CA ASN A 98 -3.80 4.13 -0.04
C ASN A 98 -3.46 3.72 -1.48
N PRO A 99 -3.50 2.41 -1.83
CA PRO A 99 -3.22 1.97 -3.19
C PRO A 99 -4.23 2.55 -4.18
N ILE A 100 -3.74 3.08 -5.30
CA ILE A 100 -4.57 3.54 -6.41
C ILE A 100 -4.72 2.38 -7.39
N LEU A 101 -5.96 2.02 -7.71
CA LEU A 101 -6.31 0.93 -8.61
C LEU A 101 -6.30 1.41 -10.07
N PRO A 102 -6.11 0.51 -11.07
CA PRO A 102 -6.13 0.89 -12.49
C PRO A 102 -7.40 1.59 -12.96
N ASN A 103 -8.51 1.40 -12.28
CA ASN A 103 -9.76 2.10 -12.56
C ASN A 103 -9.87 3.49 -11.89
N GLY A 104 -8.80 3.96 -11.22
CA GLY A 104 -8.78 5.22 -10.49
C GLY A 104 -9.38 5.19 -9.08
N MET A 105 -10.05 4.10 -8.70
CA MET A 105 -10.51 3.91 -7.32
C MET A 105 -9.33 3.66 -6.39
N ARG A 106 -9.53 3.85 -5.09
CA ARG A 106 -8.50 3.62 -4.07
C ARG A 106 -8.85 2.44 -3.18
N ALA A 107 -7.88 1.63 -2.85
CA ALA A 107 -8.01 0.66 -1.78
C ALA A 107 -7.64 1.31 -0.44
N ARG A 108 -8.25 0.84 0.65
CA ARG A 108 -8.00 1.38 1.99
C ARG A 108 -6.63 0.90 2.49
N GLY A 109 -5.69 1.82 2.68
CA GLY A 109 -4.39 1.59 3.28
C GLY A 109 -4.43 1.65 4.82
N GLU A 110 -3.26 1.55 5.47
CA GLU A 110 -3.19 1.50 6.93
C GLU A 110 -3.64 2.81 7.60
N LEU A 111 -3.32 3.96 7.00
CA LEU A 111 -3.70 5.28 7.55
C LEU A 111 -5.14 5.69 7.19
N PHE A 112 -5.83 4.94 6.33
CA PHE A 112 -7.23 5.24 5.98
C PHE A 112 -8.13 5.30 7.21
N PHE A 113 -7.88 4.46 8.23
CA PHE A 113 -8.71 4.35 9.43
C PHE A 113 -8.40 5.39 10.51
N ASP A 114 -7.41 6.25 10.28
CA ASP A 114 -7.10 7.39 11.15
C ASP A 114 -8.17 8.49 10.93
N GLU A 115 -8.81 8.94 12.01
CA GLU A 115 -9.90 9.93 11.93
C GLU A 115 -9.46 11.26 11.31
N SER A 116 -8.21 11.68 11.55
CA SER A 116 -7.66 12.90 10.97
C SER A 116 -7.49 12.77 9.45
N VAL A 117 -7.06 11.60 8.97
CA VAL A 117 -6.93 11.31 7.54
C VAL A 117 -8.31 11.27 6.89
N GLN A 118 -9.27 10.57 7.49
CA GLN A 118 -10.64 10.54 6.95
C GLN A 118 -11.28 11.92 6.88
N LYS A 119 -11.02 12.78 7.88
CA LYS A 119 -11.50 14.17 7.85
C LYS A 119 -10.92 14.92 6.65
N ILE A 120 -9.60 14.86 6.44
CA ILE A 120 -8.91 15.53 5.33
C ILE A 120 -9.42 15.01 3.97
N LEU A 121 -9.54 13.70 3.82
CA LEU A 121 -10.05 13.08 2.58
C LEU A 121 -11.51 13.47 2.31
N ARG A 122 -12.34 13.60 3.35
CA ARG A 122 -13.73 14.04 3.24
C ARG A 122 -13.81 15.51 2.78
N GLU A 123 -13.00 16.39 3.35
CA GLU A 123 -12.90 17.80 2.97
C GLU A 123 -12.46 17.96 1.52
N GLY A 124 -11.63 17.05 1.00
CA GLY A 124 -11.23 16.98 -0.41
C GLY A 124 -12.25 16.30 -1.34
N GLY A 125 -13.36 15.78 -0.82
CA GLY A 125 -14.33 15.02 -1.62
C GLY A 125 -13.82 13.65 -2.09
N MET A 126 -12.75 13.11 -1.47
CA MET A 126 -12.07 11.93 -1.95
C MET A 126 -12.60 10.61 -1.38
N LEU A 127 -13.49 10.62 -0.38
CA LEU A 127 -14.00 9.40 0.23
C LEU A 127 -14.79 8.52 -0.74
N ASP A 128 -15.50 9.11 -1.69
CA ASP A 128 -16.29 8.37 -2.69
C ASP A 128 -15.41 7.61 -3.71
N MET A 129 -14.11 7.92 -3.72
CA MET A 129 -13.13 7.22 -4.56
C MET A 129 -12.62 5.92 -3.93
N PHE A 130 -13.04 5.58 -2.71
CA PHE A 130 -12.54 4.40 -2.02
C PHE A 130 -13.37 3.15 -2.30
N SER A 131 -12.66 2.07 -2.67
CA SER A 131 -13.25 0.73 -2.75
C SER A 131 -13.55 0.18 -1.35
N GLU A 132 -14.61 -0.58 -1.22
CA GLU A 132 -14.90 -1.36 -0.01
C GLU A 132 -13.91 -2.51 0.20
N TYR A 133 -13.22 -2.93 -0.84
CA TYR A 133 -12.34 -4.09 -0.82
C TYR A 133 -10.90 -3.72 -0.48
N VAL A 134 -10.23 -4.60 0.26
CA VAL A 134 -8.89 -4.35 0.80
C VAL A 134 -7.92 -5.41 0.30
N LYS A 135 -6.79 -4.97 -0.27
CA LYS A 135 -5.70 -5.86 -0.68
C LYS A 135 -5.10 -6.56 0.56
N TYR A 136 -4.72 -7.84 0.42
CA TYR A 136 -3.99 -8.53 1.48
C TYR A 136 -2.63 -7.85 1.70
N PRO A 137 -2.27 -7.54 2.96
CA PRO A 137 -1.03 -6.81 3.24
C PRO A 137 0.21 -7.63 2.83
N ARG A 138 1.26 -6.91 2.44
CA ARG A 138 2.56 -7.53 2.13
C ARG A 138 3.20 -8.06 3.42
N THR A 139 3.69 -9.30 3.37
CA THR A 139 4.46 -9.91 4.44
C THR A 139 5.93 -10.00 4.05
N HIS A 140 6.82 -9.70 5.00
CA HIS A 140 8.25 -9.78 4.77
C HIS A 140 8.75 -11.22 4.96
N HIS A 141 9.81 -11.55 4.22
CA HIS A 141 10.57 -12.76 4.47
C HIS A 141 11.40 -12.65 5.75
N LEU A 142 11.58 -13.78 6.42
CA LEU A 142 12.50 -13.85 7.56
C LEU A 142 13.95 -13.78 7.07
N PRO A 143 14.93 -13.33 7.90
CA PRO A 143 16.32 -13.17 7.48
C PRO A 143 16.98 -14.43 6.92
N TRP A 144 16.49 -15.59 7.29
CA TRP A 144 16.98 -16.91 6.84
C TRP A 144 16.09 -17.57 5.78
N SER A 145 15.13 -16.87 5.20
CA SER A 145 14.30 -17.44 4.11
C SER A 145 15.16 -17.75 2.90
N GLY A 146 15.00 -18.93 2.33
CA GLY A 146 15.54 -19.29 1.03
C GLY A 146 14.66 -18.77 -0.12
N ASN A 147 15.20 -18.79 -1.34
CA ASN A 147 14.46 -18.47 -2.58
C ASN A 147 13.75 -17.10 -2.53
N ILE A 148 14.53 -16.06 -2.25
CA ILE A 148 14.06 -14.67 -2.22
C ILE A 148 14.23 -14.10 -3.63
N ASN A 149 13.14 -13.55 -4.19
CA ASN A 149 13.16 -12.83 -5.46
C ASN A 149 13.59 -11.38 -5.27
N SER A 150 13.93 -10.71 -6.36
CA SER A 150 14.43 -9.32 -6.33
C SER A 150 13.40 -8.30 -5.79
N ASP A 151 12.12 -8.63 -5.86
CA ASP A 151 11.00 -7.81 -5.36
C ASP A 151 10.56 -8.18 -3.94
N ASP A 152 11.10 -9.27 -3.37
CA ASP A 152 10.80 -9.67 -2.01
C ASP A 152 11.51 -8.80 -0.98
N ARG A 153 10.84 -8.61 0.14
CA ARG A 153 11.38 -7.82 1.25
C ARG A 153 11.70 -8.72 2.43
N ILE A 154 12.85 -8.50 3.01
CA ILE A 154 13.33 -9.21 4.20
C ILE A 154 13.14 -8.31 5.41
N ILE A 155 12.72 -8.90 6.52
CA ILE A 155 12.66 -8.18 7.80
C ILE A 155 14.07 -8.00 8.37
N ASP A 156 14.44 -6.78 8.70
CA ASP A 156 15.79 -6.46 9.18
C ASP A 156 16.04 -6.95 10.61
N THR A 157 14.98 -7.03 11.43
CA THR A 157 15.10 -7.41 12.85
C THR A 157 13.84 -8.11 13.34
N LEU A 158 14.03 -9.09 14.23
CA LEU A 158 12.94 -9.79 14.91
C LEU A 158 12.70 -9.29 16.35
N LYS A 159 13.36 -8.22 16.76
CA LYS A 159 13.21 -7.68 18.11
C LYS A 159 11.78 -7.42 18.54
N HIS A 160 10.90 -7.04 17.57
CA HIS A 160 9.48 -6.83 17.83
C HIS A 160 8.72 -8.11 18.16
N MET A 161 9.27 -9.30 17.87
CA MET A 161 8.70 -10.61 18.19
C MET A 161 9.24 -11.19 19.50
N GLU A 162 10.35 -10.66 20.03
CA GLU A 162 10.96 -11.16 21.25
C GLU A 162 10.00 -11.05 22.45
N GLY A 163 9.91 -12.11 23.22
CA GLY A 163 9.02 -12.18 24.39
C GLY A 163 7.54 -12.24 24.08
N ARG A 164 7.14 -12.32 22.81
CA ARG A 164 5.73 -12.43 22.38
C ARG A 164 5.38 -13.87 22.00
N ARG A 165 4.12 -14.23 22.26
CA ARG A 165 3.57 -15.47 21.74
C ARG A 165 3.37 -15.31 20.21
N VAL A 166 3.99 -16.20 19.45
CA VAL A 166 3.87 -16.24 17.99
C VAL A 166 3.25 -17.55 17.54
N VAL A 167 2.59 -17.53 16.40
CA VAL A 167 2.06 -18.72 15.73
C VAL A 167 2.87 -18.92 14.45
N VAL A 168 3.44 -20.13 14.29
CA VAL A 168 4.18 -20.52 13.10
C VAL A 168 3.31 -21.48 12.30
N THR A 169 3.04 -21.14 11.05
CA THR A 169 2.23 -21.95 10.13
C THR A 169 2.96 -22.20 8.82
N ARG A 170 2.59 -23.28 8.12
CA ARG A 170 3.06 -23.53 6.76
C ARG A 170 2.52 -22.45 5.83
N LYS A 171 3.39 -21.77 5.06
CA LYS A 171 2.99 -20.88 3.99
C LYS A 171 2.72 -21.70 2.74
N MET A 172 1.47 -21.76 2.33
CA MET A 172 1.07 -22.41 1.09
C MET A 172 1.44 -21.55 -0.13
N ASP A 173 1.72 -22.19 -1.26
CA ASP A 173 2.09 -21.55 -2.53
C ASP A 173 0.94 -21.74 -3.53
N GLY A 174 -0.01 -20.87 -3.49
CA GLY A 174 -1.18 -20.79 -4.35
C GLY A 174 -1.49 -19.36 -4.78
N GLU A 175 -2.68 -19.14 -5.30
CA GLU A 175 -3.14 -17.79 -5.61
C GLU A 175 -3.74 -17.16 -4.35
N SER A 176 -3.14 -16.07 -3.84
CA SER A 176 -3.72 -15.30 -2.74
C SER A 176 -5.13 -14.86 -3.08
N THR A 177 -6.09 -15.27 -2.27
CA THR A 177 -7.51 -15.07 -2.50
C THR A 177 -8.17 -14.46 -1.28
N THR A 178 -8.94 -13.39 -1.49
CA THR A 178 -9.73 -12.73 -0.46
C THR A 178 -11.21 -12.84 -0.79
N MET A 179 -12.01 -13.33 0.16
CA MET A 179 -13.44 -13.56 0.03
C MET A 179 -14.20 -12.66 0.99
N TYR A 180 -15.16 -11.93 0.47
CA TYR A 180 -16.16 -11.14 1.19
C TYR A 180 -17.55 -11.79 1.07
N ARG A 181 -18.51 -11.28 1.79
CA ARG A 181 -19.90 -11.75 1.70
C ARG A 181 -20.42 -11.80 0.26
N ASN A 182 -20.14 -10.76 -0.52
CA ASN A 182 -20.67 -10.55 -1.88
C ASN A 182 -19.60 -10.50 -2.99
N TYR A 183 -18.31 -10.57 -2.64
CA TYR A 183 -17.22 -10.39 -3.60
C TYR A 183 -16.03 -11.31 -3.30
N ILE A 184 -15.21 -11.52 -4.32
CA ILE A 184 -13.96 -12.27 -4.24
C ILE A 184 -12.94 -11.62 -5.17
N HIS A 185 -11.70 -11.50 -4.71
CA HIS A 185 -10.59 -11.07 -5.55
C HIS A 185 -9.31 -11.87 -5.24
N ALA A 186 -8.41 -11.92 -6.20
CA ALA A 186 -7.05 -12.39 -6.01
C ALA A 186 -6.20 -11.34 -5.28
N ARG A 187 -4.87 -11.42 -5.40
CA ARG A 187 -3.97 -10.38 -4.90
C ARG A 187 -4.31 -8.99 -5.46
N SER A 188 -4.68 -8.90 -6.75
CA SER A 188 -5.21 -7.68 -7.34
C SER A 188 -6.72 -7.59 -7.13
N ILE A 189 -7.21 -6.43 -6.63
CA ILE A 189 -8.64 -6.22 -6.32
C ILE A 189 -9.48 -6.16 -7.59
N ASP A 190 -8.93 -5.61 -8.66
CA ASP A 190 -9.57 -5.40 -9.95
C ASP A 190 -9.17 -6.45 -11.00
N GLY A 191 -8.60 -7.56 -10.56
CA GLY A 191 -8.21 -8.66 -11.43
C GLY A 191 -9.39 -9.20 -12.22
N ARG A 192 -9.19 -9.39 -13.55
CA ARG A 192 -10.19 -9.98 -14.44
C ARG A 192 -10.57 -11.38 -13.97
N SER A 193 -11.80 -11.79 -14.25
CA SER A 193 -12.25 -13.16 -14.01
C SER A 193 -11.37 -14.16 -14.76
N HIS A 194 -10.95 -15.22 -14.08
CA HIS A 194 -10.17 -16.31 -14.66
C HIS A 194 -10.79 -17.66 -14.26
N PRO A 195 -10.82 -18.67 -15.14
CA PRO A 195 -11.41 -19.98 -14.88
C PRO A 195 -10.82 -20.69 -13.65
N SER A 196 -9.53 -20.50 -13.35
CA SER A 196 -8.89 -21.06 -12.13
C SER A 196 -9.55 -20.62 -10.81
N ARG A 197 -10.37 -19.59 -10.85
CA ARG A 197 -11.11 -19.07 -9.69
C ARG A 197 -12.55 -19.54 -9.61
N ASP A 198 -13.02 -20.31 -10.57
CA ASP A 198 -14.43 -20.72 -10.60
C ASP A 198 -14.76 -21.65 -9.43
N TRP A 199 -13.86 -22.56 -9.10
CA TRP A 199 -14.01 -23.40 -7.93
C TRP A 199 -14.12 -22.58 -6.63
N VAL A 200 -13.21 -21.66 -6.40
CA VAL A 200 -13.22 -20.86 -5.16
C VAL A 200 -14.41 -19.88 -5.10
N LYS A 201 -14.95 -19.46 -6.25
CA LYS A 201 -16.23 -18.71 -6.29
C LYS A 201 -17.40 -19.59 -5.84
N GLN A 202 -17.46 -20.84 -6.31
CA GLN A 202 -18.46 -21.82 -5.89
C GLN A 202 -18.30 -22.11 -4.38
N PHE A 203 -17.09 -22.34 -3.92
CA PHE A 203 -16.79 -22.55 -2.51
C PHE A 203 -17.25 -21.39 -1.64
N ARG A 204 -16.93 -20.14 -2.02
CA ARG A 204 -17.46 -18.96 -1.32
C ARG A 204 -18.99 -18.95 -1.33
N GLY A 205 -19.62 -19.38 -2.40
CA GLY A 205 -21.08 -19.48 -2.51
C GLY A 205 -21.73 -20.31 -1.40
N THR A 206 -20.99 -21.26 -0.82
CA THR A 206 -21.52 -22.14 0.26
C THR A 206 -21.55 -21.47 1.64
N PHE A 207 -20.67 -20.51 1.91
CA PHE A 207 -20.54 -19.88 3.24
C PHE A 207 -20.43 -18.35 3.22
N GLY A 208 -20.36 -17.74 2.05
CA GLY A 208 -20.14 -16.29 1.94
C GLY A 208 -21.18 -15.46 2.69
N HIS A 209 -22.42 -15.97 2.82
CA HIS A 209 -23.48 -15.34 3.58
C HIS A 209 -23.19 -15.30 5.10
N ASP A 210 -22.32 -16.19 5.61
CA ASP A 210 -21.91 -16.22 7.01
C ASP A 210 -20.77 -15.23 7.32
N ILE A 211 -20.11 -14.69 6.29
CA ILE A 211 -19.06 -13.66 6.49
C ILE A 211 -19.77 -12.38 6.97
N PRO A 212 -19.45 -11.89 8.19
CA PRO A 212 -20.05 -10.65 8.69
C PRO A 212 -19.72 -9.46 7.79
N GLU A 213 -20.58 -8.46 7.78
CA GLU A 213 -20.31 -7.21 7.06
C GLU A 213 -19.00 -6.56 7.55
N GLY A 214 -18.19 -6.06 6.63
CA GLY A 214 -16.86 -5.51 6.95
C GLY A 214 -15.76 -6.53 7.22
N TRP A 215 -16.10 -7.83 7.27
CA TRP A 215 -15.13 -8.92 7.43
C TRP A 215 -14.74 -9.52 6.09
N ARG A 216 -13.58 -10.17 6.08
CA ARG A 216 -13.10 -10.95 4.94
C ARG A 216 -12.37 -12.20 5.40
N VAL A 217 -12.39 -13.23 4.58
CA VAL A 217 -11.62 -14.47 4.73
C VAL A 217 -10.52 -14.45 3.67
N CYS A 218 -9.28 -14.62 4.09
CA CYS A 218 -8.11 -14.66 3.20
C CYS A 218 -7.47 -16.04 3.25
N GLY A 219 -7.03 -16.52 2.09
CA GLY A 219 -6.37 -17.81 1.97
C GLY A 219 -5.66 -18.00 0.64
N GLU A 220 -5.08 -19.15 0.44
CA GLU A 220 -4.42 -19.53 -0.80
C GLU A 220 -5.32 -20.48 -1.60
N ASN A 221 -5.67 -20.07 -2.84
CA ASN A 221 -6.35 -20.93 -3.78
C ASN A 221 -5.35 -21.89 -4.41
N MET A 222 -5.44 -23.17 -4.06
CA MET A 222 -4.53 -24.22 -4.49
C MET A 222 -4.98 -24.94 -5.77
N TYR A 223 -5.97 -24.42 -6.49
CA TYR A 223 -6.52 -25.03 -7.71
C TYR A 223 -5.46 -25.20 -8.81
N ALA A 224 -4.67 -24.16 -9.06
CA ALA A 224 -3.55 -24.23 -9.98
C ALA A 224 -2.25 -24.51 -9.21
N GLN A 225 -1.43 -25.42 -9.77
CA GLN A 225 -0.08 -25.63 -9.25
C GLN A 225 0.77 -24.39 -9.57
N HIS A 226 1.44 -23.86 -8.55
CA HIS A 226 2.48 -22.85 -8.66
C HIS A 226 3.88 -23.49 -8.63
N SER A 227 4.82 -22.90 -7.88
CA SER A 227 6.20 -23.37 -7.83
C SER A 227 6.37 -24.67 -7.03
N ILE A 228 5.49 -24.91 -6.04
CA ILE A 228 5.61 -26.04 -5.12
C ILE A 228 4.60 -27.12 -5.49
N VAL A 229 5.08 -28.37 -5.56
CA VAL A 229 4.23 -29.55 -5.68
C VAL A 229 3.88 -30.05 -4.29
N TYR A 230 2.59 -30.24 -4.03
CA TYR A 230 2.09 -30.81 -2.77
C TYR A 230 1.52 -32.20 -3.02
N ASP A 231 2.13 -33.18 -2.40
CA ASP A 231 1.70 -34.61 -2.51
C ASP A 231 0.54 -34.93 -1.56
N ASP A 232 0.35 -34.08 -0.54
CA ASP A 232 -0.60 -34.25 0.55
C ASP A 232 -1.91 -33.48 0.39
N LEU A 233 -2.12 -32.80 -0.74
CA LEU A 233 -3.36 -32.11 -1.01
C LEU A 233 -4.46 -33.09 -1.46
N ASP A 234 -5.62 -32.99 -0.82
CA ASP A 234 -6.81 -33.71 -1.26
C ASP A 234 -7.26 -33.17 -2.62
N ARG A 235 -6.92 -33.90 -3.68
CA ARG A 235 -7.28 -33.53 -5.06
C ARG A 235 -8.80 -33.51 -5.32
N LYS A 236 -9.60 -34.04 -4.40
CA LYS A 236 -11.07 -33.95 -4.50
C LYS A 236 -11.58 -32.54 -4.17
N SER A 237 -10.85 -31.78 -3.37
CA SER A 237 -11.18 -30.38 -3.07
C SER A 237 -10.64 -29.40 -4.12
N THR A 238 -9.83 -29.88 -5.09
CA THR A 238 -9.17 -29.07 -6.14
C THR A 238 -9.71 -29.30 -7.56
N ARG A 239 -10.82 -30.07 -7.72
CA ARG A 239 -11.49 -30.31 -9.00
C ARG A 239 -12.78 -29.54 -9.14
#